data_f21463883da2ecd56258a8a8ba76840c
#
_entry.id   f21463883da2ecd56258a8a8ba76840c
#
_cell.length_a   1.000
_cell.length_b   1.000
_cell.length_c   1.000
_cell.angle_alpha   90.00
_cell.angle_beta   90.00
_cell.angle_gamma   90.00
#
_symmetry.space_group_name_H-M   'P 1'
#
loop_
_entity.id
_entity.type
_entity.pdbx_description
1 polymer ?
#
loop_
_entity_poly.entity_id
_entity_poly.type
_entity_poly.pdbx_seq_one_letter_code
_entity_poly.pdbx_strand_id
1 'polypeptide(L)'
;MVDSHSKSFFGQNTGLIVTSSSKFQPFIFIHCIRKKVDGKWQKPSENEGKLIKCSLEEIINILGVLSHKEFKWQGIHSYKDNKTILSFSWEDENSDTLWINIGDYSKMLNLAQAELLRLLLSHILKEKIIFATSQNREYRNKRTKSHLLENEAYFIEDICESDNVQKDEKLKKSSINVIRKTTSCINGKISNETNKAILIKFESGKEIWIPKSSIHCHYTPRKNLMQKFLIDNWILKRNEIIL
;
A
#
# COMPACT_ATOMS: atom_id res chain seq x y z
N MET A 1 -1.53 3.35 -10.89
CA MET A 1 -1.36 1.86 -10.96
C MET A 1 -1.73 1.32 -9.59
N VAL A 2 -2.64 0.35 -9.50
CA VAL A 2 -3.06 -0.22 -8.20
C VAL A 2 -1.94 -1.16 -7.73
N ASP A 3 -1.32 -0.85 -6.59
CA ASP A 3 -0.19 -1.61 -6.02
C ASP A 3 -0.64 -2.75 -5.10
N SER A 4 -1.94 -3.06 -5.07
CA SER A 4 -2.52 -4.06 -4.17
C SER A 4 -3.10 -5.24 -4.93
N HIS A 5 -2.89 -6.42 -4.39
CA HIS A 5 -3.49 -7.66 -4.90
C HIS A 5 -4.40 -8.26 -3.82
N SER A 6 -5.56 -8.73 -4.23
CA SER A 6 -6.47 -9.47 -3.37
C SER A 6 -7.18 -10.55 -4.16
N LYS A 7 -7.22 -11.77 -3.62
CA LYS A 7 -7.96 -12.90 -4.19
C LYS A 7 -8.60 -13.71 -3.09
N SER A 8 -9.88 -14.04 -3.30
CA SER A 8 -10.66 -14.87 -2.39
C SER A 8 -10.99 -16.22 -3.03
N PHE A 9 -10.91 -17.27 -2.22
CA PHE A 9 -11.28 -18.65 -2.57
C PHE A 9 -12.37 -19.12 -1.61
N PHE A 10 -13.62 -18.99 -2.02
CA PHE A 10 -14.75 -19.42 -1.21
C PHE A 10 -15.06 -20.92 -1.43
N GLY A 11 -15.46 -21.61 -0.37
CA GLY A 11 -16.05 -22.93 -0.37
C GLY A 11 -17.44 -22.86 0.24
N GLN A 12 -17.98 -24.02 0.64
CA GLN A 12 -19.31 -24.07 1.25
C GLN A 12 -19.35 -23.37 2.62
N ASN A 13 -18.35 -23.66 3.48
CA ASN A 13 -18.32 -23.20 4.87
C ASN A 13 -17.06 -22.40 5.23
N THR A 14 -16.00 -22.46 4.42
CA THR A 14 -14.72 -21.79 4.69
C THR A 14 -14.26 -21.00 3.47
N GLY A 15 -13.81 -19.79 3.69
CA GLY A 15 -13.19 -18.90 2.70
C GLY A 15 -11.76 -18.58 3.06
N LEU A 16 -10.89 -18.51 2.05
CA LEU A 16 -9.50 -18.05 2.14
C LEU A 16 -9.38 -16.75 1.36
N ILE A 17 -8.78 -15.74 1.95
CA ILE A 17 -8.52 -14.45 1.31
C ILE A 17 -7.02 -14.19 1.39
N VAL A 18 -6.37 -14.01 0.25
CA VAL A 18 -4.96 -13.64 0.15
C VAL A 18 -4.88 -12.18 -0.26
N THR A 19 -4.15 -11.37 0.51
CA THR A 19 -4.04 -9.92 0.27
C THR A 19 -2.60 -9.45 0.34
N SER A 20 -2.18 -8.70 -0.66
CA SER A 20 -0.96 -7.90 -0.67
C SER A 20 -1.35 -6.44 -0.77
N SER A 21 -1.27 -5.70 0.32
CA SER A 21 -1.73 -4.30 0.38
C SER A 21 -0.82 -3.36 -0.40
N SER A 22 0.47 -3.69 -0.55
CA SER A 22 1.45 -2.90 -1.29
C SER A 22 2.63 -3.75 -1.73
N LYS A 23 3.16 -3.47 -2.93
CA LYS A 23 4.40 -4.08 -3.43
C LYS A 23 5.65 -3.74 -2.59
N PHE A 24 5.60 -2.64 -1.84
CA PHE A 24 6.71 -2.18 -0.99
C PHE A 24 6.77 -2.87 0.39
N GLN A 25 5.74 -3.61 0.78
CA GLN A 25 5.72 -4.35 2.04
C GLN A 25 6.28 -5.76 1.86
N PRO A 26 7.30 -6.21 2.63
CA PRO A 26 7.92 -7.51 2.49
C PRO A 26 7.10 -8.64 3.15
N PHE A 27 5.78 -8.60 2.98
CA PHE A 27 4.85 -9.59 3.53
C PHE A 27 3.51 -9.55 2.80
N ILE A 28 2.72 -10.60 2.99
CA ILE A 28 1.31 -10.68 2.61
C ILE A 28 0.46 -11.03 3.82
N PHE A 29 -0.86 -10.92 3.66
CA PHE A 29 -1.83 -11.44 4.62
C PHE A 29 -2.60 -12.60 4.02
N ILE A 30 -2.78 -13.65 4.81
CA ILE A 30 -3.69 -14.77 4.54
C ILE A 30 -4.76 -14.75 5.62
N HIS A 31 -6.01 -14.63 5.21
CA HIS A 31 -7.16 -14.57 6.12
C HIS A 31 -8.11 -15.72 5.84
N CYS A 32 -8.39 -16.55 6.85
CA CYS A 32 -9.42 -17.57 6.80
C CYS A 32 -10.67 -17.10 7.54
N ILE A 33 -11.84 -17.31 6.91
CA ILE A 33 -13.15 -16.97 7.44
C ILE A 33 -14.10 -18.17 7.33
N ARG A 34 -15.12 -18.21 8.19
CA ARG A 34 -16.16 -19.23 8.18
C ARG A 34 -17.54 -18.62 7.93
N LYS A 35 -18.43 -19.45 7.43
CA LYS A 35 -19.84 -19.17 7.42
C LYS A 35 -20.41 -19.38 8.83
N LYS A 36 -21.15 -18.40 9.34
CA LYS A 36 -21.82 -18.44 10.65
C LYS A 36 -23.09 -19.30 10.57
N VAL A 37 -23.66 -19.64 11.73
CA VAL A 37 -24.92 -20.43 11.83
C VAL A 37 -26.09 -19.72 11.14
N ASP A 38 -26.08 -18.38 11.13
CA ASP A 38 -27.06 -17.54 10.43
C ASP A 38 -26.90 -17.49 8.90
N GLY A 39 -25.92 -18.23 8.36
CA GLY A 39 -25.62 -18.29 6.94
C GLY A 39 -24.74 -17.14 6.42
N LYS A 40 -24.40 -16.15 7.26
CA LYS A 40 -23.53 -15.03 6.88
C LYS A 40 -22.05 -15.41 7.04
N TRP A 41 -21.20 -14.80 6.21
CA TRP A 41 -19.75 -14.94 6.37
C TRP A 41 -19.25 -14.09 7.53
N GLN A 42 -18.23 -14.59 8.22
CA GLN A 42 -17.40 -13.78 9.10
C GLN A 42 -16.81 -12.59 8.34
N LYS A 43 -16.73 -11.44 8.99
CA LYS A 43 -16.26 -10.20 8.36
C LYS A 43 -14.86 -9.83 8.87
N PRO A 44 -13.86 -9.80 7.99
CA PRO A 44 -12.51 -9.33 8.34
C PRO A 44 -12.48 -7.95 8.98
N SER A 45 -13.36 -7.04 8.55
CA SER A 45 -13.49 -5.69 9.10
C SER A 45 -13.95 -5.65 10.57
N GLU A 46 -14.59 -6.71 11.04
CA GLU A 46 -15.03 -6.87 12.43
C GLU A 46 -14.05 -7.72 13.26
N ASN A 47 -12.81 -7.91 12.77
CA ASN A 47 -11.78 -8.77 13.35
C ASN A 47 -12.19 -10.24 13.50
N GLU A 48 -13.13 -10.70 12.70
CA GLU A 48 -13.55 -12.09 12.68
C GLU A 48 -12.67 -12.93 11.74
N GLY A 49 -12.58 -14.22 12.02
CA GLY A 49 -11.70 -15.12 11.28
C GLY A 49 -10.29 -15.20 11.85
N LYS A 50 -9.37 -15.81 11.11
CA LYS A 50 -7.94 -15.93 11.46
C LYS A 50 -7.09 -15.25 10.41
N LEU A 51 -6.31 -14.27 10.84
CA LEU A 51 -5.40 -13.50 10.00
C LEU A 51 -3.95 -13.89 10.30
N ILE A 52 -3.21 -14.25 9.26
CA ILE A 52 -1.77 -14.53 9.34
C ILE A 52 -1.02 -13.55 8.44
N LYS A 53 0.08 -13.01 8.97
CA LYS A 53 1.05 -12.20 8.22
C LYS A 53 2.19 -13.12 7.79
N CYS A 54 2.31 -13.39 6.49
CA CYS A 54 3.36 -14.25 5.93
C CYS A 54 4.54 -13.42 5.41
N SER A 55 5.75 -13.84 5.77
CA SER A 55 7.01 -13.27 5.26
C SER A 55 7.29 -13.73 3.83
N LEU A 56 8.34 -13.17 3.20
CA LEU A 56 8.76 -13.60 1.85
C LEU A 56 9.30 -15.04 1.86
N GLU A 57 10.01 -15.43 2.91
CA GLU A 57 10.54 -16.78 3.09
C GLU A 57 9.40 -17.80 3.21
N GLU A 58 8.36 -17.48 3.95
CA GLU A 58 7.18 -18.34 4.06
C GLU A 58 6.44 -18.47 2.72
N ILE A 59 6.37 -17.39 1.92
CA ILE A 59 5.81 -17.45 0.56
C ILE A 59 6.61 -18.42 -0.32
N ILE A 60 7.96 -18.43 -0.20
CA ILE A 60 8.81 -19.35 -0.95
C ILE A 60 8.52 -20.80 -0.55
N ASN A 61 8.39 -21.09 0.74
CA ASN A 61 8.07 -22.43 1.24
C ASN A 61 6.67 -22.88 0.77
N ILE A 62 5.67 -21.99 0.84
CA ILE A 62 4.32 -22.25 0.32
C ILE A 62 4.36 -22.54 -1.18
N LEU A 63 5.14 -21.77 -1.95
CA LEU A 63 5.34 -22.04 -3.38
C LEU A 63 6.03 -23.38 -3.65
N GLY A 64 6.90 -23.84 -2.76
CA GLY A 64 7.47 -25.18 -2.81
C GLY A 64 6.40 -26.27 -2.77
N VAL A 65 5.45 -26.16 -1.84
CA VAL A 65 4.30 -27.08 -1.75
C VAL A 65 3.39 -26.97 -2.99
N LEU A 66 3.02 -25.74 -3.36
CA LEU A 66 2.15 -25.50 -4.53
C LEU A 66 2.76 -25.96 -5.86
N SER A 67 4.07 -26.13 -5.92
CA SER A 67 4.81 -26.64 -7.08
C SER A 67 5.14 -28.12 -6.99
N HIS A 68 4.56 -28.86 -6.05
CA HIS A 68 4.84 -30.28 -5.77
C HIS A 68 6.32 -30.61 -5.52
N LYS A 69 7.13 -29.63 -5.09
CA LYS A 69 8.52 -29.85 -4.66
C LYS A 69 8.58 -30.37 -3.24
N GLU A 70 7.61 -29.96 -2.44
CA GLU A 70 7.42 -30.37 -1.04
C GLU A 70 5.98 -30.86 -0.90
N PHE A 71 5.81 -31.97 -0.18
CA PHE A 71 4.47 -32.50 0.11
C PHE A 71 3.70 -31.64 1.10
N LYS A 72 4.40 -31.08 2.08
CA LYS A 72 3.84 -30.31 3.18
C LYS A 72 4.81 -29.24 3.67
N TRP A 73 4.26 -28.10 4.07
CA TRP A 73 4.97 -27.10 4.86
C TRP A 73 4.10 -26.62 6.02
N GLN A 74 4.76 -26.21 7.13
CA GLN A 74 4.10 -25.68 8.31
C GLN A 74 4.91 -24.56 8.94
N GLY A 75 4.24 -23.44 9.26
CA GLY A 75 4.78 -22.30 10.00
C GLY A 75 4.03 -22.08 11.31
N ILE A 76 4.71 -21.50 12.31
CA ILE A 76 4.11 -21.14 13.59
C ILE A 76 4.15 -19.60 13.72
N HIS A 77 2.98 -19.00 13.91
CA HIS A 77 2.83 -17.56 14.12
C HIS A 77 2.44 -17.29 15.56
N SER A 78 3.17 -16.41 16.20
CA SER A 78 2.87 -15.96 17.57
C SER A 78 2.40 -14.51 17.53
N TYR A 79 1.20 -14.27 18.08
CA TYR A 79 0.66 -12.93 18.25
C TYR A 79 0.11 -12.78 19.66
N LYS A 80 0.71 -11.89 20.46
CA LYS A 80 0.53 -11.84 21.91
C LYS A 80 0.81 -13.23 22.49
N ASP A 81 -0.04 -13.79 23.32
CA ASP A 81 0.13 -15.11 23.93
C ASP A 81 -0.45 -16.28 23.12
N ASN A 82 -0.99 -15.99 21.93
CA ASN A 82 -1.63 -16.99 21.07
C ASN A 82 -0.68 -17.46 19.99
N LYS A 83 -0.48 -18.79 19.90
CA LYS A 83 0.24 -19.44 18.80
C LYS A 83 -0.78 -19.97 17.78
N THR A 84 -0.57 -19.66 16.52
CA THR A 84 -1.39 -20.16 15.40
C THR A 84 -0.50 -20.90 14.41
N ILE A 85 -0.90 -22.10 14.07
CA ILE A 85 -0.21 -22.92 13.06
C ILE A 85 -0.84 -22.58 11.70
N LEU A 86 0.01 -22.29 10.72
CA LEU A 86 -0.34 -22.24 9.31
C LEU A 86 0.27 -23.44 8.61
N SER A 87 -0.50 -24.24 7.89
CA SER A 87 0.04 -25.34 7.10
C SER A 87 -0.60 -25.41 5.72
N PHE A 88 0.22 -25.86 4.78
CA PHE A 88 -0.15 -26.22 3.41
C PHE A 88 0.26 -27.68 3.21
N SER A 89 -0.64 -28.52 2.74
CA SER A 89 -0.33 -29.94 2.45
C SER A 89 -1.23 -30.46 1.35
N TRP A 90 -0.66 -31.25 0.44
CA TRP A 90 -1.46 -32.06 -0.46
C TRP A 90 -2.13 -33.19 0.35
N GLU A 91 -3.26 -33.68 -0.12
CA GLU A 91 -4.00 -34.77 0.56
C GLU A 91 -3.20 -36.07 0.50
N ASP A 92 -2.60 -36.35 -0.67
CA ASP A 92 -1.61 -37.40 -0.89
C ASP A 92 -0.64 -36.97 -2.01
N GLU A 93 0.37 -37.80 -2.34
CA GLU A 93 1.42 -37.44 -3.30
C GLU A 93 0.94 -37.22 -4.73
N ASN A 94 -0.20 -37.81 -5.11
CA ASN A 94 -0.82 -37.70 -6.42
C ASN A 94 -2.13 -36.93 -6.40
N SER A 95 -2.46 -36.30 -5.29
CA SER A 95 -3.75 -35.65 -5.10
C SER A 95 -3.86 -34.33 -5.84
N ASP A 96 -5.04 -34.05 -6.36
CA ASP A 96 -5.44 -32.77 -6.90
C ASP A 96 -6.02 -31.84 -5.82
N THR A 97 -5.95 -32.26 -4.55
CA THR A 97 -6.56 -31.57 -3.41
C THR A 97 -5.48 -31.03 -2.48
N LEU A 98 -5.47 -29.70 -2.33
CA LEU A 98 -4.61 -28.99 -1.39
C LEU A 98 -5.39 -28.58 -0.15
N TRP A 99 -4.88 -28.91 1.03
CA TRP A 99 -5.40 -28.46 2.32
C TRP A 99 -4.58 -27.31 2.87
N ILE A 100 -5.25 -26.25 3.31
CA ILE A 100 -4.69 -25.08 3.97
C ILE A 100 -5.34 -24.99 5.34
N ASN A 101 -4.55 -25.11 6.42
CA ASN A 101 -5.05 -25.00 7.77
C ASN A 101 -4.44 -23.80 8.47
N ILE A 102 -5.27 -23.01 9.15
CA ILE A 102 -4.89 -21.85 9.94
C ILE A 102 -5.54 -21.98 11.32
N GLY A 103 -4.79 -22.50 12.30
CA GLY A 103 -5.33 -22.85 13.60
C GLY A 103 -6.45 -23.88 13.47
N ASP A 104 -7.65 -23.51 13.84
CA ASP A 104 -8.86 -24.33 13.75
C ASP A 104 -9.64 -24.18 12.42
N TYR A 105 -9.14 -23.37 11.48
CA TYR A 105 -9.73 -23.18 10.16
C TYR A 105 -9.08 -24.10 9.14
N SER A 106 -9.89 -24.80 8.35
CA SER A 106 -9.43 -25.66 7.27
C SER A 106 -10.10 -25.28 5.96
N LYS A 107 -9.32 -25.10 4.90
CA LYS A 107 -9.78 -24.77 3.56
C LYS A 107 -9.18 -25.70 2.54
N MET A 108 -10.01 -26.38 1.80
CA MET A 108 -9.62 -27.21 0.66
C MET A 108 -9.62 -26.35 -0.61
N LEU A 109 -8.57 -26.51 -1.43
CA LEU A 109 -8.49 -26.00 -2.79
C LEU A 109 -8.34 -27.19 -3.76
N ASN A 110 -9.07 -27.15 -4.87
CA ASN A 110 -8.85 -28.06 -5.98
C ASN A 110 -7.61 -27.63 -6.78
N LEU A 111 -7.13 -28.47 -7.71
CA LEU A 111 -5.93 -28.25 -8.51
C LEU A 111 -5.95 -26.88 -9.21
N ALA A 112 -7.07 -26.48 -9.83
CA ALA A 112 -7.17 -25.21 -10.54
C ALA A 112 -7.04 -24.01 -9.58
N GLN A 113 -7.63 -24.09 -8.39
CA GLN A 113 -7.53 -23.07 -7.37
C GLN A 113 -6.12 -23.00 -6.76
N ALA A 114 -5.48 -24.16 -6.53
CA ALA A 114 -4.11 -24.25 -6.06
C ALA A 114 -3.14 -23.65 -7.09
N GLU A 115 -3.32 -23.94 -8.38
CA GLU A 115 -2.51 -23.36 -9.46
C GLU A 115 -2.71 -21.83 -9.57
N LEU A 116 -3.95 -21.34 -9.47
CA LEU A 116 -4.21 -19.91 -9.44
C LEU A 116 -3.53 -19.22 -8.24
N LEU A 117 -3.55 -19.86 -7.07
CA LEU A 117 -2.84 -19.36 -5.88
C LEU A 117 -1.33 -19.36 -6.10
N ARG A 118 -0.77 -20.40 -6.72
CA ARG A 118 0.65 -20.51 -7.05
C ARG A 118 1.10 -19.36 -7.98
N LEU A 119 0.35 -19.12 -9.05
CA LEU A 119 0.63 -18.03 -9.99
C LEU A 119 0.55 -16.65 -9.34
N LEU A 120 -0.47 -16.43 -8.50
CA LEU A 120 -0.64 -15.19 -7.75
C LEU A 120 0.52 -14.95 -6.79
N LEU A 121 0.89 -15.93 -5.96
CA LEU A 121 2.00 -15.81 -5.01
C LEU A 121 3.34 -15.64 -5.72
N SER A 122 3.57 -16.32 -6.84
CA SER A 122 4.77 -16.15 -7.66
C SER A 122 4.89 -14.73 -8.22
N HIS A 123 3.78 -14.15 -8.70
CA HIS A 123 3.74 -12.78 -9.17
C HIS A 123 4.02 -11.79 -8.02
N ILE A 124 3.30 -11.91 -6.91
CA ILE A 124 3.47 -11.05 -5.73
C ILE A 124 4.91 -11.12 -5.18
N LEU A 125 5.49 -12.32 -5.11
CA LEU A 125 6.86 -12.51 -4.62
C LEU A 125 7.88 -11.79 -5.51
N LYS A 126 7.79 -11.94 -6.84
CA LYS A 126 8.66 -11.23 -7.80
C LYS A 126 8.55 -9.72 -7.65
N GLU A 127 7.34 -9.21 -7.56
CA GLU A 127 7.08 -7.79 -7.36
C GLU A 127 7.69 -7.28 -6.04
N LYS A 128 7.50 -8.00 -4.93
CA LYS A 128 8.06 -7.63 -3.63
C LYS A 128 9.59 -7.73 -3.59
N ILE A 129 10.20 -8.69 -4.26
CA ILE A 129 11.67 -8.77 -4.41
C ILE A 129 12.18 -7.49 -5.10
N ILE A 130 11.55 -7.05 -6.17
CA ILE A 130 11.95 -5.85 -6.91
C ILE A 130 11.78 -4.58 -6.06
N PHE A 131 10.64 -4.42 -5.38
CA PHE A 131 10.26 -3.16 -4.75
C PHE A 131 10.50 -3.10 -3.25
N ALA A 132 10.27 -4.18 -2.50
CA ALA A 132 10.38 -4.19 -1.05
C ALA A 132 11.81 -4.46 -0.55
N THR A 133 12.64 -5.16 -1.34
CA THR A 133 14.04 -5.47 -0.99
C THR A 133 15.03 -4.54 -1.68
N SER A 134 14.61 -3.75 -2.67
CA SER A 134 15.45 -2.78 -3.35
C SER A 134 15.98 -1.72 -2.38
N GLN A 135 17.30 -1.45 -2.47
CA GLN A 135 17.94 -0.37 -1.70
C GLN A 135 17.71 1.02 -2.32
N ASN A 136 16.93 1.12 -3.39
CA ASN A 136 16.70 2.39 -4.06
C ASN A 136 15.97 3.37 -3.12
N ARG A 137 16.69 4.40 -2.66
CA ARG A 137 16.21 5.40 -1.68
C ARG A 137 14.91 6.10 -2.11
N GLU A 138 14.67 6.23 -3.41
CA GLU A 138 13.44 6.85 -3.94
C GLU A 138 12.17 6.04 -3.59
N TYR A 139 12.25 4.71 -3.58
CA TYR A 139 11.14 3.84 -3.18
C TYR A 139 10.99 3.76 -1.65
N ARG A 140 12.11 3.90 -0.92
CA ARG A 140 12.11 3.90 0.55
C ARG A 140 11.48 5.18 1.10
N ASN A 141 11.68 6.32 0.46
CA ASN A 141 11.09 7.61 0.85
C ASN A 141 9.56 7.64 0.70
N LYS A 142 8.98 6.89 -0.25
CA LYS A 142 7.52 6.70 -0.31
C LYS A 142 6.97 5.85 0.84
N ARG A 143 7.78 4.97 1.43
CA ARG A 143 7.40 4.13 2.58
C ARG A 143 7.41 4.89 3.90
N THR A 144 8.31 5.86 4.03
CA THR A 144 8.44 6.74 5.21
C THR A 144 7.32 7.79 5.27
N LYS A 145 6.62 8.04 4.15
CA LYS A 145 5.56 9.06 4.07
C LYS A 145 4.35 8.81 4.95
N SER A 146 4.10 7.59 5.39
CA SER A 146 3.02 7.30 6.35
C SER A 146 3.46 7.38 7.82
N HIS A 147 4.78 7.41 8.10
CA HIS A 147 5.32 7.47 9.47
C HIS A 147 6.20 8.70 9.76
N LEU A 148 6.48 9.54 8.76
CA LEU A 148 7.34 10.71 8.88
C LEU A 148 6.63 12.02 8.48
N LEU A 149 5.33 12.09 8.74
CA LEU A 149 4.55 13.33 8.59
C LEU A 149 5.00 14.46 9.53
N GLU A 150 5.94 14.19 10.43
CA GLU A 150 6.51 15.21 11.33
C GLU A 150 7.84 15.80 10.84
N ASN A 151 8.57 15.16 9.91
CA ASN A 151 9.90 15.64 9.46
C ASN A 151 9.93 16.20 8.03
N GLU A 152 8.85 16.16 7.27
CA GLU A 152 8.80 16.67 5.88
C GLU A 152 8.58 18.18 5.79
N ALA A 153 8.19 18.85 6.88
CA ALA A 153 8.14 20.31 6.92
C ALA A 153 9.51 20.96 6.60
N TYR A 154 10.59 20.33 7.07
CA TYR A 154 11.97 20.80 6.81
C TYR A 154 12.41 20.65 5.35
N PHE A 155 11.97 19.60 4.65
CA PHE A 155 12.43 19.36 3.27
C PHE A 155 11.72 20.23 2.21
N ILE A 156 10.54 20.72 2.54
CA ILE A 156 9.76 21.59 1.65
C ILE A 156 10.14 23.06 1.85
N GLU A 157 10.57 23.47 3.04
CA GLU A 157 11.18 24.77 3.29
C GLU A 157 12.44 24.93 2.43
N ASP A 158 13.32 23.91 2.34
CA ASP A 158 14.52 23.92 1.49
C ASP A 158 14.22 24.06 -0.01
N ILE A 159 13.08 23.51 -0.51
CA ILE A 159 12.69 23.64 -1.91
C ILE A 159 12.14 25.04 -2.22
N CYS A 160 11.46 25.64 -1.26
CA CYS A 160 10.92 27.00 -1.40
C CYS A 160 11.94 28.11 -1.12
N GLU A 161 13.02 27.81 -0.36
CA GLU A 161 14.08 28.78 -0.04
C GLU A 161 15.31 28.72 -0.99
N SER A 162 15.46 27.65 -1.78
CA SER A 162 16.65 27.42 -2.61
C SER A 162 16.65 28.11 -3.99
N ASP A 163 15.91 29.18 -4.18
CA ASP A 163 16.00 29.98 -5.41
C ASP A 163 17.29 30.84 -5.52
N ASN A 164 18.21 30.73 -4.53
CA ASN A 164 19.40 31.59 -4.46
C ASN A 164 20.75 30.89 -4.21
N VAL A 165 20.95 29.62 -4.53
CA VAL A 165 22.32 29.02 -4.45
C VAL A 165 22.69 28.24 -5.71
N GLN A 166 23.76 28.71 -6.36
CA GLN A 166 24.38 28.07 -7.53
C GLN A 166 25.25 26.87 -7.13
N LYS A 167 25.20 25.84 -8.02
CA LYS A 167 26.22 24.81 -8.35
C LYS A 167 26.56 23.77 -7.28
N ASP A 168 26.22 22.58 -7.53
CA ASP A 168 26.92 21.36 -7.95
C ASP A 168 26.17 20.12 -7.56
N GLU A 169 25.79 19.30 -8.52
CA GLU A 169 25.78 17.85 -8.60
C GLU A 169 24.82 17.29 -9.63
N LYS A 170 25.39 16.65 -10.62
CA LYS A 170 24.77 16.29 -11.92
C LYS A 170 23.79 15.09 -11.89
N LEU A 171 23.50 14.46 -10.74
CA LEU A 171 22.68 13.23 -10.67
C LEU A 171 21.35 13.33 -9.87
N LYS A 172 21.08 14.43 -9.20
CA LYS A 172 19.78 14.68 -8.50
C LYS A 172 18.77 15.46 -9.36
N LYS A 173 19.17 15.85 -10.58
CA LYS A 173 18.44 16.85 -11.39
C LYS A 173 17.19 16.37 -12.13
N SER A 174 16.98 15.08 -12.40
CA SER A 174 15.88 14.67 -13.28
C SER A 174 14.51 14.64 -12.58
N SER A 175 14.42 14.13 -11.36
CA SER A 175 13.13 13.99 -10.65
C SER A 175 12.65 15.30 -10.04
N ILE A 176 13.57 16.12 -9.52
CA ILE A 176 13.28 17.47 -8.99
C ILE A 176 12.90 18.41 -10.14
N ASN A 177 13.54 18.30 -11.31
CA ASN A 177 13.19 19.09 -12.48
C ASN A 177 11.83 18.73 -13.09
N VAL A 178 11.36 17.49 -12.97
CA VAL A 178 10.00 17.10 -13.40
C VAL A 178 8.95 17.69 -12.46
N ILE A 179 9.16 17.64 -11.14
CA ILE A 179 8.24 18.24 -10.16
C ILE A 179 8.21 19.75 -10.33
N ARG A 180 9.37 20.43 -10.47
CA ARG A 180 9.46 21.88 -10.72
C ARG A 180 8.83 22.33 -12.06
N LYS A 181 8.76 21.43 -13.06
CA LYS A 181 8.09 21.71 -14.34
C LYS A 181 6.56 21.62 -14.26
N THR A 182 6.03 20.86 -13.30
CA THR A 182 4.60 20.54 -13.19
C THR A 182 3.89 21.21 -12.01
N THR A 183 4.64 21.74 -11.04
CA THR A 183 4.08 22.37 -9.82
C THR A 183 4.70 23.74 -9.56
N SER A 184 3.94 24.62 -8.90
CA SER A 184 4.43 25.93 -8.41
C SER A 184 4.14 26.09 -6.93
N CYS A 185 5.05 26.80 -6.24
CA CYS A 185 4.90 27.16 -4.84
C CYS A 185 4.25 28.54 -4.72
N ILE A 186 3.08 28.63 -4.09
CA ILE A 186 2.30 29.86 -3.98
C ILE A 186 1.81 30.06 -2.56
N ASN A 187 1.82 31.32 -2.09
CA ASN A 187 1.28 31.69 -0.79
C ASN A 187 -0.24 31.83 -0.84
N GLY A 188 -0.90 31.38 0.22
CA GLY A 188 -2.35 31.51 0.34
C GLY A 188 -2.85 31.24 1.76
N LYS A 189 -4.13 31.50 1.98
CA LYS A 189 -4.85 31.21 3.23
C LYS A 189 -6.00 30.26 2.95
N ILE A 190 -6.22 29.30 3.84
CA ILE A 190 -7.40 28.44 3.75
C ILE A 190 -8.63 29.24 4.22
N SER A 191 -9.58 29.44 3.31
CA SER A 191 -10.89 30.03 3.63
C SER A 191 -11.89 28.95 4.06
N ASN A 192 -11.90 27.82 3.37
CA ASN A 192 -12.77 26.69 3.68
C ASN A 192 -12.15 25.35 3.24
N GLU A 193 -12.64 24.24 3.80
CA GLU A 193 -12.14 22.91 3.51
C GLU A 193 -13.29 21.90 3.46
N THR A 194 -13.20 20.95 2.53
CA THR A 194 -14.05 19.78 2.40
C THR A 194 -13.22 18.51 2.42
N ASN A 195 -13.85 17.35 2.40
CA ASN A 195 -13.12 16.07 2.36
C ASN A 195 -12.23 15.92 1.10
N LYS A 196 -12.59 16.57 -0.03
CA LYS A 196 -11.93 16.38 -1.33
C LYS A 196 -11.17 17.61 -1.83
N ALA A 197 -11.47 18.82 -1.33
CA ALA A 197 -10.91 20.07 -1.84
C ALA A 197 -10.74 21.10 -0.73
N ILE A 198 -9.88 22.11 -0.98
CA ILE A 198 -9.63 23.25 -0.11
C ILE A 198 -9.90 24.52 -0.90
N LEU A 199 -10.61 25.47 -0.28
CA LEU A 199 -10.76 26.82 -0.81
C LEU A 199 -9.59 27.66 -0.33
N ILE A 200 -8.70 28.04 -1.25
CA ILE A 200 -7.51 28.83 -0.97
C ILE A 200 -7.73 30.26 -1.49
N LYS A 201 -7.51 31.23 -0.62
CA LYS A 201 -7.44 32.66 -0.95
C LYS A 201 -5.98 33.03 -1.15
N PHE A 202 -5.62 33.40 -2.38
CA PHE A 202 -4.27 33.80 -2.77
C PHE A 202 -4.02 35.27 -2.46
N GLU A 203 -2.75 35.69 -2.51
CA GLU A 203 -2.35 37.11 -2.33
C GLU A 203 -2.98 38.05 -3.38
N SER A 204 -3.26 37.53 -4.58
CA SER A 204 -3.99 38.23 -5.62
C SER A 204 -5.46 38.56 -5.26
N GLY A 205 -5.96 38.11 -4.13
CA GLY A 205 -7.34 38.21 -3.71
C GLY A 205 -8.29 37.17 -4.30
N LYS A 206 -7.87 36.41 -5.30
CA LYS A 206 -8.66 35.31 -5.89
C LYS A 206 -8.86 34.18 -4.89
N GLU A 207 -10.05 33.58 -4.87
CA GLU A 207 -10.38 32.39 -4.08
C GLU A 207 -10.76 31.25 -5.01
N ILE A 208 -10.09 30.08 -4.85
CA ILE A 208 -10.28 28.94 -5.75
C ILE A 208 -10.35 27.66 -4.95
N TRP A 209 -11.27 26.76 -5.35
CA TRP A 209 -11.31 25.39 -4.87
C TRP A 209 -10.24 24.55 -5.54
N ILE A 210 -9.29 24.05 -4.75
CA ILE A 210 -8.19 23.17 -5.21
C ILE A 210 -8.42 21.77 -4.68
N PRO A 211 -8.47 20.75 -5.55
CA PRO A 211 -8.51 19.34 -5.10
C PRO A 211 -7.30 18.99 -4.23
N LYS A 212 -7.52 18.31 -3.12
CA LYS A 212 -6.43 17.87 -2.23
C LYS A 212 -5.38 17.01 -2.93
N SER A 213 -5.79 16.25 -3.96
CA SER A 213 -4.89 15.45 -4.81
C SER A 213 -3.89 16.25 -5.64
N SER A 214 -4.13 17.54 -5.83
CA SER A 214 -3.28 18.46 -6.60
C SER A 214 -2.44 19.38 -5.73
N ILE A 215 -2.44 19.17 -4.42
CA ILE A 215 -1.60 19.85 -3.44
C ILE A 215 -0.53 18.88 -2.98
N HIS A 216 0.74 19.21 -3.24
CA HIS A 216 1.90 18.36 -3.03
C HIS A 216 2.75 18.77 -1.82
N CYS A 217 2.19 19.58 -0.92
CA CYS A 217 2.84 19.97 0.33
C CYS A 217 1.94 19.66 1.53
N HIS A 218 2.55 19.65 2.69
CA HIS A 218 1.81 19.64 3.94
C HIS A 218 1.25 21.04 4.22
N TYR A 219 0.04 21.13 4.71
CA TYR A 219 -0.58 22.40 5.10
C TYR A 219 -1.28 22.24 6.46
N THR A 220 -1.36 23.33 7.20
CA THR A 220 -2.08 23.36 8.48
C THR A 220 -3.56 23.71 8.20
N PRO A 221 -4.55 22.91 8.63
CA PRO A 221 -5.98 23.17 8.34
C PRO A 221 -6.56 24.33 9.17
N ARG A 222 -5.73 25.29 9.59
CA ARG A 222 -6.18 26.49 10.31
C ARG A 222 -6.64 27.54 9.33
N LYS A 223 -7.89 27.99 9.45
CA LYS A 223 -8.44 29.08 8.64
C LYS A 223 -7.65 30.37 8.86
N ASN A 224 -7.48 31.12 7.78
CA ASN A 224 -6.81 32.43 7.75
C ASN A 224 -5.30 32.46 8.10
N LEU A 225 -4.65 31.32 8.24
CA LEU A 225 -3.20 31.27 8.37
C LEU A 225 -2.57 31.38 6.97
N MET A 226 -1.65 32.35 6.77
CA MET A 226 -0.85 32.42 5.54
C MET A 226 0.16 31.29 5.54
N GLN A 227 0.16 30.48 4.47
CA GLN A 227 1.08 29.35 4.31
C GLN A 227 1.40 29.12 2.83
N LYS A 228 2.50 28.40 2.57
CA LYS A 228 2.93 28.05 1.22
C LYS A 228 2.25 26.77 0.77
N PHE A 229 1.76 26.76 -0.48
CA PHE A 229 1.16 25.59 -1.13
C PHE A 229 1.93 25.22 -2.38
N LEU A 230 2.32 23.95 -2.52
CA LEU A 230 2.87 23.40 -3.75
C LEU A 230 1.73 22.79 -4.55
N ILE A 231 1.33 23.42 -5.65
CA ILE A 231 0.12 23.09 -6.41
C ILE A 231 0.48 22.79 -7.86
N ASP A 232 -0.26 21.87 -8.49
CA ASP A 232 -0.12 21.54 -9.91
C ASP A 232 -0.32 22.79 -10.80
N ASN A 233 0.63 23.05 -11.70
CA ASN A 233 0.62 24.21 -12.60
C ASN A 233 -0.63 24.27 -13.48
N TRP A 234 -1.18 23.12 -13.90
CA TRP A 234 -2.36 23.11 -14.76
C TRP A 234 -3.59 23.73 -14.09
N ILE A 235 -3.75 23.56 -12.76
CA ILE A 235 -4.85 24.19 -11.99
C ILE A 235 -4.61 25.69 -11.89
N LEU A 236 -3.38 26.08 -11.59
CA LEU A 236 -3.01 27.49 -11.41
C LEU A 236 -3.16 28.27 -12.72
N LYS A 237 -2.72 27.68 -13.84
CA LYS A 237 -2.89 28.26 -15.19
C LYS A 237 -4.36 28.33 -15.60
N ARG A 238 -5.13 27.26 -15.39
CA ARG A 238 -6.56 27.23 -15.71
C ARG A 238 -7.36 28.32 -14.99
N ASN A 239 -6.91 28.70 -13.80
CA ASN A 239 -7.58 29.71 -12.97
C ASN A 239 -6.84 31.08 -13.01
N GLU A 240 -5.86 31.24 -13.91
CA GLU A 240 -5.12 32.50 -14.11
C GLU A 240 -4.47 33.04 -12.83
N ILE A 241 -3.87 32.12 -12.03
CA ILE A 241 -3.08 32.47 -10.85
C ILE A 241 -1.62 32.66 -11.25
N ILE A 242 -1.15 31.86 -12.21
CA ILE A 242 0.16 31.96 -12.85
C ILE A 242 -0.02 32.03 -14.37
N LEU A 243 0.93 32.64 -15.07
CA LEU A 243 0.97 32.76 -16.54
C LEU A 243 1.42 31.45 -17.21
#